data_8339571cd0eb782e145afa81f9b50cd8
#
_entry.id   8339571cd0eb782e145afa81f9b50cd8
#
_cell.length_a   1.000
_cell.length_b   1.000
_cell.length_c   1.000
_cell.angle_alpha   90.00
_cell.angle_beta   90.00
_cell.angle_gamma   90.00
#
_symmetry.space_group_name_H-M   'P 1'
#
loop_
_entity.id
_entity.type
_entity.pdbx_description
1 polymer ?
#
loop_
_entity_poly.entity_id
_entity_poly.type
_entity_poly.pdbx_seq_one_letter_code
_entity_poly.pdbx_strand_id
1 'polypeptide(L)'
;MSYKQEYERWLHSDALSPAEHAELERIAGDEKEIENRFYGPLEFGTAGLRGTMKVGLHQMNIHVIRWATQGFANVIAAEGEDAKKKGVAICMDCRNNNMLFSHAAAEVCAANGIHVRIFESLRPTPELSFAVRYYGCQAGINVTASHNPKEYNGYKVYWSDGAQLPPQHADAIAAQLEKIDIFTGIKRMDFDEAVKAGLIEIMGEETDRAFMENVMAMVNDRESMAKVADTFKVVYTPFHGCGWKLVPEALRGLGVKHLYCVEQQMVLDGNFPTVDSPNPENPEGFYLAIELADKVGADFILGTDPDSDRVGIMVRDHAGKFIAVTGNQTGVLLLDYLIGALRRAGKMPEKPVFLKSIVTTNMARKVAESNGVACYDTFTGFKFMAEKKGELESAGQGEVIMSYEESYGYMLGNYVRDKDAVTASLLITEMAGWYAAQGMTLYDALLTLYAKYGWYGEKTHNLVMPGVDGLEKMAALMKRLRQTPPTEIAGITAPVRKDYADGTAVDCATGAVTPMELHGSNVLRYELADGTTILVRPSGTEPKIKVYILTLGKDAAERDANLAKYSAWVETLTK
;
A
#
# COMPACT_ATOMS: atom_id res chain seq x y z
N MET A 1 -13.42 -31.12 -6.06
CA MET A 1 -13.52 -31.83 -4.75
C MET A 1 -14.42 -31.03 -3.82
N SER A 2 -15.19 -31.66 -2.92
CA SER A 2 -15.87 -30.93 -1.85
C SER A 2 -14.84 -30.50 -0.79
N TYR A 3 -15.14 -29.48 0.02
CA TYR A 3 -14.22 -29.03 1.08
C TYR A 3 -13.90 -30.18 2.08
N LYS A 4 -14.85 -31.08 2.34
CA LYS A 4 -14.63 -32.27 3.20
C LYS A 4 -13.63 -33.24 2.57
N GLN A 5 -13.74 -33.51 1.27
CA GLN A 5 -12.80 -34.37 0.55
C GLN A 5 -11.40 -33.77 0.51
N GLU A 6 -11.30 -32.45 0.37
CA GLU A 6 -10.00 -31.76 0.40
C GLU A 6 -9.38 -31.75 1.80
N TYR A 7 -10.18 -31.57 2.87
CA TYR A 7 -9.73 -31.72 4.25
C TYR A 7 -9.18 -33.13 4.52
N GLU A 8 -9.90 -34.18 4.14
CA GLU A 8 -9.45 -35.57 4.29
C GLU A 8 -8.17 -35.87 3.50
N ARG A 9 -8.07 -35.31 2.30
CA ARG A 9 -6.84 -35.42 1.48
C ARG A 9 -5.64 -34.79 2.20
N TRP A 10 -5.80 -33.61 2.81
CA TRP A 10 -4.74 -33.00 3.58
C TRP A 10 -4.42 -33.80 4.85
N LEU A 11 -5.43 -34.19 5.60
CA LEU A 11 -5.27 -34.94 6.85
C LEU A 11 -4.47 -36.25 6.67
N HIS A 12 -4.55 -36.87 5.50
CA HIS A 12 -3.85 -38.11 5.19
C HIS A 12 -2.62 -37.93 4.29
N SER A 13 -2.17 -36.73 4.08
CA SER A 13 -1.01 -36.42 3.21
C SER A 13 0.32 -36.63 3.95
N ASP A 14 1.20 -37.48 3.41
CA ASP A 14 2.58 -37.60 3.91
C ASP A 14 3.44 -36.36 3.74
N ALA A 15 2.94 -35.33 3.03
CA ALA A 15 3.64 -34.07 2.86
C ALA A 15 3.54 -33.14 4.07
N LEU A 16 2.61 -33.41 4.99
CA LEU A 16 2.43 -32.61 6.20
C LEU A 16 3.37 -33.05 7.32
N SER A 17 3.84 -32.07 8.09
CA SER A 17 4.57 -32.32 9.32
C SER A 17 3.65 -32.84 10.43
N PRO A 18 4.19 -33.50 11.49
CA PRO A 18 3.38 -33.93 12.64
C PRO A 18 2.59 -32.80 13.32
N ALA A 19 3.14 -31.58 13.32
CA ALA A 19 2.46 -30.40 13.89
C ALA A 19 1.25 -29.98 13.04
N GLU A 20 1.38 -30.03 11.71
CA GLU A 20 0.29 -29.73 10.77
C GLU A 20 -0.83 -30.77 10.84
N HIS A 21 -0.49 -32.06 10.95
CA HIS A 21 -1.48 -33.13 11.22
C HIS A 21 -2.23 -32.88 12.52
N ALA A 22 -1.52 -32.62 13.62
CA ALA A 22 -2.14 -32.30 14.91
C ALA A 22 -3.03 -31.06 14.87
N GLU A 23 -2.71 -30.07 14.03
CA GLU A 23 -3.55 -28.89 13.82
C GLU A 23 -4.86 -29.25 13.10
N LEU A 24 -4.80 -30.10 12.07
CA LEU A 24 -5.99 -30.54 11.35
C LEU A 24 -6.86 -31.47 12.20
N GLU A 25 -6.27 -32.39 12.97
CA GLU A 25 -7.01 -33.28 13.88
C GLU A 25 -7.82 -32.49 14.92
N ARG A 26 -7.29 -31.36 15.42
CA ARG A 26 -7.99 -30.49 16.39
C ARG A 26 -9.27 -29.88 15.85
N ILE A 27 -9.40 -29.72 14.55
CA ILE A 27 -10.60 -29.14 13.91
C ILE A 27 -11.56 -30.20 13.35
N ALA A 28 -11.28 -31.49 13.52
CA ALA A 28 -12.05 -32.61 12.93
C ALA A 28 -13.57 -32.54 13.23
N GLY A 29 -13.96 -31.95 14.35
CA GLY A 29 -15.37 -31.75 14.75
C GLY A 29 -15.95 -30.40 14.42
N ASP A 30 -15.15 -29.44 13.87
CA ASP A 30 -15.58 -28.09 13.55
C ASP A 30 -15.81 -27.94 12.03
N GLU A 31 -17.03 -28.27 11.60
CA GLU A 31 -17.40 -28.25 10.19
C GLU A 31 -17.22 -26.84 9.54
N LYS A 32 -17.48 -25.78 10.30
CA LYS A 32 -17.34 -24.41 9.83
C LYS A 32 -15.87 -24.02 9.62
N GLU A 33 -15.00 -24.43 10.53
CA GLU A 33 -13.56 -24.17 10.39
C GLU A 33 -12.97 -25.00 9.25
N ILE A 34 -13.41 -26.26 9.07
CA ILE A 34 -13.02 -27.10 7.92
C ILE A 34 -13.46 -26.44 6.61
N GLU A 35 -14.71 -26.01 6.51
CA GLU A 35 -15.19 -25.30 5.33
C GLU A 35 -14.38 -24.04 5.04
N ASN A 36 -14.14 -23.19 6.05
CA ASN A 36 -13.36 -21.98 5.91
C ASN A 36 -11.92 -22.21 5.41
N ARG A 37 -11.32 -23.35 5.74
CA ARG A 37 -9.95 -23.67 5.34
C ARG A 37 -9.83 -24.39 3.99
N PHE A 38 -10.92 -25.03 3.50
CA PHE A 38 -10.86 -25.96 2.38
C PHE A 38 -11.90 -25.75 1.28
N TYR A 39 -12.75 -24.71 1.35
CA TYR A 39 -13.79 -24.49 0.33
C TYR A 39 -13.21 -24.20 -1.08
N GLY A 40 -11.96 -23.77 -1.15
CA GLY A 40 -11.23 -23.51 -2.38
C GLY A 40 -9.83 -22.98 -2.11
N PRO A 41 -8.96 -22.88 -3.12
CA PRO A 41 -7.65 -22.26 -2.96
C PRO A 41 -7.77 -20.76 -2.70
N LEU A 42 -6.72 -20.16 -2.09
CA LEU A 42 -6.58 -18.71 -2.08
C LEU A 42 -6.52 -18.19 -3.51
N GLU A 43 -7.31 -17.16 -3.79
CA GLU A 43 -7.31 -16.52 -5.11
C GLU A 43 -5.98 -15.76 -5.34
N PHE A 44 -5.30 -16.09 -6.42
CA PHE A 44 -4.11 -15.39 -6.85
C PHE A 44 -4.52 -14.19 -7.71
N GLY A 45 -4.44 -12.99 -7.13
CA GLY A 45 -4.74 -11.75 -7.84
C GLY A 45 -3.50 -10.91 -8.13
N THR A 46 -3.70 -9.72 -8.66
CA THR A 46 -2.62 -8.76 -8.94
C THR A 46 -1.87 -8.28 -7.68
N ALA A 47 -2.46 -8.48 -6.48
CA ALA A 47 -1.80 -8.26 -5.20
C ALA A 47 -1.14 -9.54 -4.63
N GLY A 48 -1.10 -10.62 -5.41
CA GLY A 48 -0.63 -11.94 -4.97
C GLY A 48 -1.64 -12.66 -4.09
N LEU A 49 -1.16 -13.31 -3.02
CA LEU A 49 -1.97 -14.02 -2.03
C LEU A 49 -1.97 -13.29 -0.69
N ARG A 50 -3.07 -13.41 0.05
CA ARG A 50 -3.17 -12.95 1.46
C ARG A 50 -4.17 -13.81 2.23
N GLY A 51 -3.81 -14.23 3.43
CA GLY A 51 -4.68 -15.03 4.28
C GLY A 51 -4.13 -15.19 5.69
N THR A 52 -4.89 -15.85 6.55
CA THR A 52 -4.43 -16.21 7.90
C THR A 52 -3.46 -17.38 7.86
N MET A 53 -2.48 -17.38 8.76
CA MET A 53 -1.46 -18.45 8.85
C MET A 53 -2.01 -19.67 9.57
N LYS A 54 -2.54 -20.62 8.81
CA LYS A 54 -3.09 -21.90 9.28
C LYS A 54 -2.85 -22.99 8.24
N VAL A 55 -2.96 -24.25 8.65
CA VAL A 55 -2.96 -25.38 7.71
C VAL A 55 -4.29 -25.43 6.95
N GLY A 56 -4.23 -25.50 5.62
CA GLY A 56 -5.39 -25.57 4.75
C GLY A 56 -5.17 -24.91 3.39
N LEU A 57 -6.01 -25.25 2.43
CA LEU A 57 -5.91 -24.80 1.05
C LEU A 57 -6.22 -23.29 0.90
N HIS A 58 -7.16 -22.77 1.70
CA HIS A 58 -7.57 -21.36 1.72
C HIS A 58 -6.83 -20.55 2.79
N GLN A 59 -5.60 -20.96 3.14
CA GLN A 59 -4.80 -20.35 4.21
C GLN A 59 -3.37 -20.11 3.75
N MET A 60 -2.64 -19.22 4.45
CA MET A 60 -1.21 -18.99 4.20
C MET A 60 -0.38 -20.02 4.97
N ASN A 61 0.29 -20.90 4.26
CA ASN A 61 1.21 -21.90 4.80
C ASN A 61 2.28 -22.28 3.77
N ILE A 62 3.24 -23.08 4.16
CA ILE A 62 4.38 -23.44 3.31
C ILE A 62 3.96 -24.17 2.01
N HIS A 63 2.90 -24.98 2.05
CA HIS A 63 2.39 -25.71 0.87
C HIS A 63 1.79 -24.74 -0.15
N VAL A 64 1.01 -23.77 0.30
CA VAL A 64 0.40 -22.73 -0.54
C VAL A 64 1.48 -21.81 -1.12
N ILE A 65 2.51 -21.44 -0.35
CA ILE A 65 3.65 -20.65 -0.84
C ILE A 65 4.39 -21.40 -1.96
N ARG A 66 4.71 -22.67 -1.75
CA ARG A 66 5.38 -23.51 -2.75
C ARG A 66 4.55 -23.68 -4.01
N TRP A 67 3.26 -23.92 -3.86
CA TRP A 67 2.31 -24.02 -4.97
C TRP A 67 2.20 -22.73 -5.78
N ALA A 68 2.02 -21.61 -5.11
CA ALA A 68 1.98 -20.29 -5.75
C ALA A 68 3.28 -19.99 -6.49
N THR A 69 4.43 -20.31 -5.87
CA THR A 69 5.74 -20.10 -6.48
C THR A 69 5.98 -21.01 -7.68
N GLN A 70 5.47 -22.27 -7.68
CA GLN A 70 5.57 -23.14 -8.84
C GLN A 70 4.78 -22.58 -10.04
N GLY A 71 3.56 -22.06 -9.81
CA GLY A 71 2.78 -21.39 -10.87
C GLY A 71 3.50 -20.18 -11.43
N PHE A 72 4.07 -19.36 -10.56
CA PHE A 72 4.88 -18.22 -10.93
C PHE A 72 6.15 -18.61 -11.69
N ALA A 73 6.88 -19.63 -11.22
CA ALA A 73 8.08 -20.14 -11.89
C ALA A 73 7.76 -20.70 -13.31
N ASN A 74 6.61 -21.33 -13.50
CA ASN A 74 6.18 -21.80 -14.81
C ASN A 74 5.97 -20.64 -15.80
N VAL A 75 5.41 -19.51 -15.33
CA VAL A 75 5.21 -18.31 -16.15
C VAL A 75 6.56 -17.70 -16.55
N ILE A 76 7.51 -17.55 -15.61
CA ILE A 76 8.86 -17.06 -15.92
C ILE A 76 9.58 -18.00 -16.89
N ALA A 77 9.49 -19.32 -16.67
CA ALA A 77 10.13 -20.30 -17.55
C ALA A 77 9.57 -20.27 -18.99
N ALA A 78 8.30 -19.94 -19.15
CA ALA A 78 7.68 -19.79 -20.48
C ALA A 78 8.21 -18.57 -21.25
N GLU A 79 8.78 -17.56 -20.57
CA GLU A 79 9.43 -16.42 -21.21
C GLU A 79 10.86 -16.74 -21.71
N GLY A 80 11.41 -17.90 -21.36
CA GLY A 80 12.67 -18.42 -21.88
C GLY A 80 13.86 -18.31 -20.93
N GLU A 81 15.03 -18.74 -21.42
CA GLU A 81 16.25 -18.85 -20.62
C GLU A 81 16.80 -17.49 -20.13
N ASP A 82 16.59 -16.41 -20.89
CA ASP A 82 17.01 -15.07 -20.47
C ASP A 82 16.22 -14.58 -19.27
N ALA A 83 14.92 -14.86 -19.21
CA ALA A 83 14.08 -14.55 -18.06
C ALA A 83 14.52 -15.32 -16.81
N LYS A 84 14.86 -16.61 -16.96
CA LYS A 84 15.41 -17.42 -15.86
C LYS A 84 16.75 -16.89 -15.35
N LYS A 85 17.64 -16.43 -16.22
CA LYS A 85 18.95 -15.85 -15.86
C LYS A 85 18.80 -14.50 -15.16
N LYS A 86 17.90 -13.63 -15.64
CA LYS A 86 17.54 -12.39 -14.94
C LYS A 86 17.06 -12.68 -13.53
N GLY A 87 16.26 -13.73 -13.39
CA GLY A 87 15.87 -14.30 -12.10
C GLY A 87 14.87 -13.47 -11.32
N VAL A 88 14.81 -13.73 -10.02
CA VAL A 88 13.82 -13.18 -9.11
C VAL A 88 14.51 -12.58 -7.89
N ALA A 89 14.12 -11.37 -7.49
CA ALA A 89 14.50 -10.80 -6.19
C ALA A 89 13.46 -11.21 -5.13
N ILE A 90 13.89 -11.59 -3.92
CA ILE A 90 13.00 -11.99 -2.82
C ILE A 90 13.26 -11.14 -1.59
N CYS A 91 12.20 -10.57 -1.03
CA CYS A 91 12.18 -9.76 0.17
C CYS A 91 11.12 -10.25 1.15
N MET A 92 11.21 -9.83 2.41
CA MET A 92 10.27 -10.17 3.46
C MET A 92 10.20 -9.09 4.54
N ASP A 93 9.09 -9.01 5.25
CA ASP A 93 8.94 -8.19 6.46
C ASP A 93 9.20 -9.00 7.76
N CYS A 94 8.87 -8.42 8.91
CA CYS A 94 9.14 -9.00 10.24
C CYS A 94 8.17 -10.10 10.68
N ARG A 95 7.15 -10.45 9.86
CA ARG A 95 6.09 -11.39 10.25
C ARG A 95 6.61 -12.79 10.54
N ASN A 96 5.87 -13.51 11.39
CA ASN A 96 6.13 -14.91 11.69
C ASN A 96 6.14 -15.74 10.38
N ASN A 97 7.01 -16.74 10.31
CA ASN A 97 7.22 -17.62 9.17
C ASN A 97 7.79 -16.96 7.90
N ASN A 98 8.10 -15.67 7.88
CA ASN A 98 8.54 -14.99 6.66
C ASN A 98 9.85 -15.55 6.10
N MET A 99 10.84 -15.84 6.94
CA MET A 99 12.08 -16.49 6.50
C MET A 99 11.81 -17.87 5.90
N LEU A 100 10.96 -18.69 6.57
CA LEU A 100 10.56 -20.00 6.09
C LEU A 100 9.87 -19.92 4.71
N PHE A 101 8.94 -19.00 4.55
CA PHE A 101 8.19 -18.82 3.31
C PHE A 101 9.07 -18.27 2.18
N SER A 102 9.97 -17.35 2.48
CA SER A 102 10.91 -16.78 1.51
C SER A 102 11.93 -17.82 1.03
N HIS A 103 12.47 -18.64 1.93
CA HIS A 103 13.33 -19.76 1.56
C HIS A 103 12.57 -20.80 0.73
N ALA A 104 11.34 -21.16 1.11
CA ALA A 104 10.52 -22.08 0.33
C ALA A 104 10.25 -21.56 -1.10
N ALA A 105 10.04 -20.27 -1.28
CA ALA A 105 9.91 -19.66 -2.60
C ALA A 105 11.24 -19.71 -3.38
N ALA A 106 12.36 -19.43 -2.74
CA ALA A 106 13.69 -19.51 -3.34
C ALA A 106 14.04 -20.94 -3.80
N GLU A 107 13.75 -21.94 -2.98
CA GLU A 107 13.93 -23.38 -3.28
C GLU A 107 13.17 -23.82 -4.55
N VAL A 108 11.92 -23.35 -4.69
CA VAL A 108 11.09 -23.66 -5.87
C VAL A 108 11.61 -22.95 -7.11
N CYS A 109 11.96 -21.68 -7.03
CA CYS A 109 12.55 -20.93 -8.16
C CYS A 109 13.85 -21.58 -8.63
N ALA A 110 14.78 -21.89 -7.72
CA ALA A 110 16.05 -22.54 -8.01
C ALA A 110 15.87 -23.91 -8.67
N ALA A 111 14.93 -24.74 -8.18
CA ALA A 111 14.61 -26.04 -8.76
C ALA A 111 14.04 -25.98 -10.19
N ASN A 112 13.51 -24.82 -10.59
CA ASN A 112 13.05 -24.56 -11.96
C ASN A 112 14.14 -23.87 -12.84
N GLY A 113 15.37 -23.75 -12.33
CA GLY A 113 16.50 -23.16 -13.02
C GLY A 113 16.43 -21.62 -13.09
N ILE A 114 15.64 -21.01 -12.22
CA ILE A 114 15.51 -19.55 -12.13
C ILE A 114 16.51 -19.05 -11.10
N HIS A 115 17.35 -18.10 -11.49
CA HIS A 115 18.30 -17.44 -10.58
C HIS A 115 17.53 -16.64 -9.52
N VAL A 116 17.98 -16.70 -8.26
CA VAL A 116 17.33 -16.03 -7.12
C VAL A 116 18.31 -15.08 -6.44
N ARG A 117 17.86 -13.86 -6.17
CA ARG A 117 18.51 -12.94 -5.24
C ARG A 117 17.59 -12.73 -4.05
N ILE A 118 18.01 -13.19 -2.88
CA ILE A 118 17.21 -13.10 -1.65
C ILE A 118 17.93 -12.24 -0.61
N PHE A 119 17.20 -11.35 0.06
CA PHE A 119 17.77 -10.60 1.19
C PHE A 119 18.08 -11.53 2.36
N GLU A 120 19.22 -11.30 3.01
CA GLU A 120 19.67 -12.06 4.20
C GLU A 120 18.72 -11.97 5.39
N SER A 121 17.95 -10.87 5.45
CA SER A 121 16.96 -10.59 6.49
C SER A 121 15.88 -9.66 5.94
N LEU A 122 14.93 -9.29 6.79
CA LEU A 122 13.83 -8.39 6.42
C LEU A 122 14.32 -7.05 5.83
N ARG A 123 13.63 -6.56 4.81
CA ARG A 123 13.85 -5.24 4.19
C ARG A 123 12.51 -4.58 3.83
N PRO A 124 12.50 -3.23 3.68
CA PRO A 124 11.34 -2.51 3.19
C PRO A 124 10.84 -2.97 1.81
N THR A 125 9.53 -2.95 1.61
CA THR A 125 8.90 -3.20 0.29
C THR A 125 9.51 -2.36 -0.84
N PRO A 126 9.77 -1.04 -0.67
CA PRO A 126 10.40 -0.25 -1.73
C PRO A 126 11.80 -0.74 -2.11
N GLU A 127 12.53 -1.34 -1.19
CA GLU A 127 13.85 -1.88 -1.49
C GLU A 127 13.78 -3.13 -2.38
N LEU A 128 12.70 -3.92 -2.30
CA LEU A 128 12.45 -4.97 -3.30
C LEU A 128 12.20 -4.38 -4.68
N SER A 129 11.31 -3.37 -4.78
CA SER A 129 11.04 -2.68 -6.05
C SER A 129 12.34 -2.13 -6.66
N PHE A 130 13.19 -1.54 -5.83
CA PHE A 130 14.53 -1.09 -6.21
C PHE A 130 15.43 -2.24 -6.68
N ALA A 131 15.54 -3.33 -5.91
CA ALA A 131 16.40 -4.47 -6.23
C ALA A 131 16.03 -5.14 -7.56
N VAL A 132 14.72 -5.31 -7.84
CA VAL A 132 14.25 -5.82 -9.14
C VAL A 132 14.81 -4.99 -10.30
N ARG A 133 14.76 -3.67 -10.16
CA ARG A 133 15.25 -2.72 -11.19
C ARG A 133 16.77 -2.64 -11.23
N TYR A 134 17.40 -2.55 -10.09
CA TYR A 134 18.86 -2.38 -9.93
C TYR A 134 19.63 -3.57 -10.48
N TYR A 135 19.19 -4.79 -10.17
CA TYR A 135 19.79 -6.02 -10.68
C TYR A 135 19.23 -6.48 -12.04
N GLY A 136 18.22 -5.80 -12.57
CA GLY A 136 17.56 -6.18 -13.81
C GLY A 136 16.85 -7.53 -13.72
N CYS A 137 16.27 -7.85 -12.57
CA CYS A 137 15.52 -9.10 -12.37
C CYS A 137 14.28 -9.17 -13.26
N GLN A 138 13.88 -10.38 -13.66
CA GLN A 138 12.63 -10.61 -14.39
C GLN A 138 11.42 -10.32 -13.52
N ALA A 139 11.53 -10.55 -12.20
CA ALA A 139 10.42 -10.43 -11.29
C ALA A 139 10.88 -10.29 -9.84
N GLY A 140 9.94 -10.09 -8.91
CA GLY A 140 10.20 -10.04 -7.48
C GLY A 140 9.10 -10.72 -6.65
N ILE A 141 9.45 -11.16 -5.45
CA ILE A 141 8.54 -11.72 -4.45
C ILE A 141 8.73 -10.97 -3.15
N ASN A 142 7.64 -10.51 -2.52
CA ASN A 142 7.66 -9.97 -1.17
C ASN A 142 6.73 -10.76 -0.26
N VAL A 143 7.29 -11.38 0.77
CA VAL A 143 6.52 -12.11 1.78
C VAL A 143 6.12 -11.13 2.87
N THR A 144 4.91 -10.63 2.79
CA THR A 144 4.34 -9.61 3.69
C THR A 144 2.82 -9.56 3.60
N ALA A 145 2.16 -9.21 4.70
CA ALA A 145 0.77 -8.82 4.72
C ALA A 145 0.60 -7.32 5.08
N SER A 146 1.66 -6.49 4.87
CA SER A 146 1.64 -5.06 5.17
C SER A 146 1.20 -4.80 6.62
N HIS A 147 0.17 -3.99 6.84
CA HIS A 147 -0.36 -3.59 8.13
C HIS A 147 -1.45 -4.50 8.72
N ASN A 148 -1.72 -5.67 8.12
CA ASN A 148 -2.72 -6.60 8.66
C ASN A 148 -2.30 -7.11 10.05
N PRO A 149 -3.25 -7.58 10.90
CA PRO A 149 -2.95 -8.21 12.17
C PRO A 149 -1.97 -9.39 12.07
N LYS A 150 -1.39 -9.79 13.19
CA LYS A 150 -0.30 -10.77 13.29
C LYS A 150 -0.63 -12.17 12.73
N GLU A 151 -1.91 -12.52 12.70
CA GLU A 151 -2.40 -13.81 12.20
C GLU A 151 -2.30 -13.93 10.68
N TYR A 152 -2.14 -12.79 9.97
CA TYR A 152 -2.08 -12.75 8.52
C TYR A 152 -0.65 -12.83 8.00
N ASN A 153 -0.52 -13.43 6.81
CA ASN A 153 0.64 -13.30 5.96
C ASN A 153 0.21 -13.14 4.50
N GLY A 154 1.15 -12.84 3.61
CA GLY A 154 0.89 -12.64 2.19
C GLY A 154 2.12 -12.95 1.33
N TYR A 155 1.87 -13.04 0.04
CA TYR A 155 2.85 -13.31 -0.98
C TYR A 155 2.58 -12.35 -2.15
N LYS A 156 3.23 -11.19 -2.13
CA LYS A 156 3.11 -10.17 -3.19
C LYS A 156 4.11 -10.49 -4.31
N VAL A 157 3.71 -10.28 -5.55
CA VAL A 157 4.56 -10.51 -6.72
C VAL A 157 4.73 -9.23 -7.52
N TYR A 158 5.95 -9.03 -8.02
CA TYR A 158 6.40 -7.87 -8.78
C TYR A 158 6.92 -8.32 -10.15
N TRP A 159 6.87 -7.43 -11.14
CA TRP A 159 7.41 -7.72 -12.46
C TRP A 159 8.67 -6.91 -12.73
N SER A 160 9.24 -7.05 -13.93
CA SER A 160 10.57 -6.54 -14.29
C SER A 160 10.72 -5.02 -14.23
N ASP A 161 9.64 -4.28 -14.22
CA ASP A 161 9.64 -2.83 -14.00
C ASP A 161 9.75 -2.42 -12.51
N GLY A 162 9.65 -3.39 -11.59
CA GLY A 162 9.65 -3.17 -10.15
C GLY A 162 8.29 -2.80 -9.56
N ALA A 163 7.21 -2.86 -10.35
CA ALA A 163 5.83 -2.68 -9.88
C ALA A 163 5.15 -4.01 -9.59
N GLN A 164 4.05 -3.97 -8.82
CA GLN A 164 3.21 -5.14 -8.61
C GLN A 164 2.64 -5.63 -9.95
N LEU A 165 2.37 -6.95 -10.02
CA LEU A 165 1.94 -7.63 -11.25
C LEU A 165 0.80 -6.91 -11.98
N PRO A 166 0.94 -6.69 -13.30
CA PRO A 166 -0.18 -6.35 -14.15
C PRO A 166 -1.15 -7.53 -14.30
N PRO A 167 -2.44 -7.25 -14.61
CA PRO A 167 -3.50 -8.28 -14.64
C PRO A 167 -3.17 -9.49 -15.51
N GLN A 168 -2.59 -9.29 -16.71
CA GLN A 168 -2.28 -10.37 -17.64
C GLN A 168 -1.30 -11.41 -17.07
N HIS A 169 -0.32 -10.99 -16.27
CA HIS A 169 0.61 -11.92 -15.62
C HIS A 169 -0.02 -12.61 -14.41
N ALA A 170 -0.88 -11.91 -13.66
CA ALA A 170 -1.63 -12.53 -12.57
C ALA A 170 -2.56 -13.63 -13.09
N ASP A 171 -3.29 -13.36 -14.18
CA ASP A 171 -4.18 -14.34 -14.84
C ASP A 171 -3.39 -15.53 -15.38
N ALA A 172 -2.21 -15.29 -15.97
CA ALA A 172 -1.33 -16.36 -16.44
C ALA A 172 -0.85 -17.28 -15.31
N ILE A 173 -0.50 -16.70 -14.15
CA ILE A 173 -0.12 -17.47 -12.96
C ILE A 173 -1.32 -18.27 -12.45
N ALA A 174 -2.49 -17.66 -12.29
CA ALA A 174 -3.72 -18.33 -11.86
C ALA A 174 -4.04 -19.53 -12.75
N ALA A 175 -3.94 -19.38 -14.08
CA ALA A 175 -4.14 -20.47 -15.04
C ALA A 175 -3.10 -21.62 -14.92
N GLN A 176 -1.88 -21.34 -14.44
CA GLN A 176 -0.92 -22.39 -14.12
C GLN A 176 -1.30 -23.12 -12.83
N LEU A 177 -1.74 -22.36 -11.80
CA LEU A 177 -2.10 -22.92 -10.50
C LEU A 177 -3.23 -23.95 -10.57
N GLU A 178 -4.20 -23.79 -11.47
CA GLU A 178 -5.27 -24.76 -11.72
C GLU A 178 -4.75 -26.15 -12.16
N LYS A 179 -3.54 -26.23 -12.71
CA LYS A 179 -2.93 -27.44 -13.27
C LYS A 179 -1.95 -28.11 -12.32
N ILE A 180 -1.59 -27.45 -11.22
CA ILE A 180 -0.54 -27.89 -10.30
C ILE A 180 -1.16 -28.53 -9.08
N ASP A 181 -0.85 -29.80 -8.83
CA ASP A 181 -1.18 -30.44 -7.57
C ASP A 181 -0.30 -29.89 -6.45
N ILE A 182 -0.93 -29.47 -5.34
CA ILE A 182 -0.27 -28.75 -4.26
C ILE A 182 0.78 -29.59 -3.50
N PHE A 183 0.74 -30.92 -3.58
CA PHE A 183 1.69 -31.80 -2.91
C PHE A 183 2.72 -32.41 -3.86
N THR A 184 2.29 -32.82 -5.05
CA THR A 184 3.12 -33.60 -5.99
C THR A 184 3.59 -32.81 -7.21
N GLY A 185 2.97 -31.68 -7.51
CA GLY A 185 3.26 -30.87 -8.70
C GLY A 185 4.39 -29.84 -8.53
N ILE A 186 5.11 -29.84 -7.41
CA ILE A 186 6.07 -28.81 -7.03
C ILE A 186 7.50 -29.36 -7.10
N LYS A 187 8.37 -28.66 -7.84
CA LYS A 187 9.81 -28.92 -7.83
C LYS A 187 10.47 -28.17 -6.68
N ARG A 188 11.39 -28.84 -5.98
CA ARG A 188 12.15 -28.24 -4.89
C ARG A 188 13.62 -28.62 -4.97
N MET A 189 14.48 -27.70 -4.54
CA MET A 189 15.89 -27.92 -4.30
C MET A 189 16.21 -27.41 -2.91
N ASP A 190 17.10 -28.06 -2.18
CA ASP A 190 17.55 -27.60 -0.87
C ASP A 190 18.18 -26.21 -0.98
N PHE A 191 17.91 -25.33 -0.03
CA PHE A 191 18.34 -23.93 -0.06
C PHE A 191 19.87 -23.84 -0.08
N ASP A 192 20.57 -24.57 0.80
CA ASP A 192 22.03 -24.53 0.90
C ASP A 192 22.70 -25.16 -0.33
N GLU A 193 22.09 -26.18 -0.91
CA GLU A 193 22.56 -26.77 -2.18
C GLU A 193 22.39 -25.79 -3.32
N ALA A 194 21.28 -25.05 -3.37
CA ALA A 194 21.03 -24.03 -4.39
C ALA A 194 22.00 -22.84 -4.26
N VAL A 195 22.34 -22.42 -3.05
CA VAL A 195 23.39 -21.41 -2.78
C VAL A 195 24.76 -21.91 -3.28
N LYS A 196 25.15 -23.13 -2.92
CA LYS A 196 26.41 -23.75 -3.37
C LYS A 196 26.49 -23.89 -4.89
N ALA A 197 25.36 -24.13 -5.56
CA ALA A 197 25.24 -24.23 -7.00
C ALA A 197 25.24 -22.87 -7.72
N GLY A 198 25.24 -21.76 -6.97
CA GLY A 198 25.15 -20.39 -7.51
C GLY A 198 23.80 -20.03 -8.11
N LEU A 199 22.74 -20.77 -7.76
CA LEU A 199 21.37 -20.48 -8.17
C LEU A 199 20.68 -19.49 -7.21
N ILE A 200 21.14 -19.43 -5.96
CA ILE A 200 20.68 -18.46 -4.96
C ILE A 200 21.87 -17.58 -4.55
N GLU A 201 21.69 -16.28 -4.67
CA GLU A 201 22.60 -15.22 -4.25
C GLU A 201 21.97 -14.45 -3.07
N ILE A 202 22.74 -14.22 -2.00
CA ILE A 202 22.26 -13.48 -0.83
C ILE A 202 22.58 -11.99 -1.01
N MET A 203 21.54 -11.15 -0.94
CA MET A 203 21.66 -9.68 -0.92
C MET A 203 21.70 -9.16 0.51
N GLY A 204 22.37 -8.04 0.72
CA GLY A 204 22.49 -7.41 2.04
C GLY A 204 22.89 -5.94 1.95
N GLU A 205 23.85 -5.52 2.77
CA GLU A 205 24.27 -4.12 2.96
C GLU A 205 24.70 -3.39 1.68
N GLU A 206 25.14 -4.09 0.64
CA GLU A 206 25.49 -3.47 -0.63
C GLU A 206 24.22 -2.92 -1.31
N THR A 207 23.12 -3.68 -1.27
CA THR A 207 21.82 -3.26 -1.80
C THR A 207 21.26 -2.12 -0.96
N ASP A 208 21.31 -2.23 0.39
CA ASP A 208 20.90 -1.16 1.31
C ASP A 208 21.61 0.16 0.95
N ARG A 209 22.91 0.12 0.73
CA ARG A 209 23.72 1.30 0.41
C ARG A 209 23.30 1.93 -0.92
N ALA A 210 23.17 1.10 -1.97
CA ALA A 210 22.74 1.57 -3.28
C ALA A 210 21.32 2.15 -3.25
N PHE A 211 20.40 1.55 -2.49
CA PHE A 211 19.06 2.09 -2.27
C PHE A 211 19.14 3.44 -1.53
N MET A 212 19.86 3.51 -0.42
CA MET A 212 20.01 4.73 0.39
C MET A 212 20.68 5.89 -0.35
N GLU A 213 21.60 5.63 -1.29
CA GLU A 213 22.16 6.66 -2.17
C GLU A 213 21.06 7.34 -3.00
N ASN A 214 20.09 6.56 -3.53
CA ASN A 214 18.94 7.11 -4.25
C ASN A 214 17.97 7.85 -3.32
N VAL A 215 17.69 7.31 -2.14
CA VAL A 215 16.88 7.97 -1.10
C VAL A 215 17.47 9.34 -0.75
N MET A 216 18.77 9.40 -0.46
CA MET A 216 19.44 10.64 -0.07
C MET A 216 19.59 11.67 -1.20
N ALA A 217 19.59 11.22 -2.46
CA ALA A 217 19.57 12.10 -3.63
C ALA A 217 18.25 12.89 -3.78
N MET A 218 17.16 12.41 -3.14
CA MET A 218 15.87 13.10 -3.13
C MET A 218 15.83 14.37 -2.28
N VAL A 219 16.81 14.58 -1.40
CA VAL A 219 16.90 15.77 -0.53
C VAL A 219 17.06 17.06 -1.38
N ASN A 220 16.25 18.06 -1.09
CA ASN A 220 16.22 19.33 -1.81
C ASN A 220 16.70 20.52 -0.97
N ASP A 221 16.56 20.48 0.37
CA ASP A 221 16.87 21.62 1.26
C ASP A 221 17.55 21.16 2.58
N ARG A 222 18.86 20.94 2.53
CA ARG A 222 19.67 20.64 3.74
C ARG A 222 19.90 21.88 4.61
N GLU A 223 19.85 23.08 4.03
CA GLU A 223 20.16 24.31 4.75
C GLU A 223 19.09 24.63 5.81
N SER A 224 17.82 24.44 5.48
CA SER A 224 16.73 24.66 6.43
C SER A 224 16.81 23.70 7.61
N MET A 225 17.11 22.41 7.36
CA MET A 225 17.34 21.45 8.44
C MET A 225 18.54 21.84 9.30
N ALA A 226 19.65 22.29 8.71
CA ALA A 226 20.83 22.72 9.45
C ALA A 226 20.55 23.90 10.40
N LYS A 227 19.65 24.83 10.02
CA LYS A 227 19.26 25.97 10.86
C LYS A 227 18.53 25.56 12.14
N VAL A 228 17.79 24.46 12.11
CA VAL A 228 16.96 24.00 13.23
C VAL A 228 17.52 22.76 13.92
N ALA A 229 18.61 22.18 13.43
CA ALA A 229 19.15 20.90 13.85
C ALA A 229 19.42 20.80 15.37
N ASP A 230 19.72 21.90 16.05
CA ASP A 230 20.01 21.91 17.50
C ASP A 230 18.75 21.93 18.38
N THR A 231 17.58 22.23 17.82
CA THR A 231 16.32 22.33 18.57
C THR A 231 15.23 21.42 18.06
N PHE A 232 15.27 21.04 16.76
CA PHE A 232 14.26 20.24 16.12
C PHE A 232 14.33 18.78 16.54
N LYS A 233 13.23 18.26 17.10
CA LYS A 233 13.15 16.94 17.69
C LYS A 233 12.09 16.08 17.01
N VAL A 234 12.48 14.88 16.62
CA VAL A 234 11.64 13.91 15.92
C VAL A 234 11.52 12.63 16.73
N VAL A 235 10.32 12.10 16.87
CA VAL A 235 10.10 10.74 17.37
C VAL A 235 9.74 9.84 16.20
N TYR A 236 10.31 8.64 16.18
CA TYR A 236 10.07 7.63 15.15
C TYR A 236 9.69 6.28 15.74
N THR A 237 8.72 5.61 15.11
CA THR A 237 8.37 4.21 15.37
C THR A 237 8.19 3.42 14.08
N PRO A 238 8.82 2.24 13.94
CA PRO A 238 8.60 1.30 12.84
C PRO A 238 7.45 0.30 13.13
N PHE A 239 6.73 0.40 14.24
CA PHE A 239 5.75 -0.60 14.67
C PHE A 239 6.28 -2.04 14.55
N HIS A 240 7.50 -2.31 15.05
CA HIS A 240 8.23 -3.59 14.97
C HIS A 240 8.68 -4.00 13.55
N GLY A 241 8.55 -3.13 12.55
CA GLY A 241 8.73 -3.44 11.13
C GLY A 241 10.08 -3.06 10.52
N CYS A 242 10.16 -3.21 9.20
CA CYS A 242 11.38 -3.08 8.38
C CYS A 242 12.02 -1.69 8.36
N GLY A 243 11.24 -0.65 8.68
CA GLY A 243 11.75 0.72 8.71
C GLY A 243 12.80 1.00 9.80
N TRP A 244 12.98 0.10 10.75
CA TRP A 244 13.83 0.25 11.94
C TRP A 244 15.28 0.68 11.66
N LYS A 245 15.85 0.26 10.54
CA LYS A 245 17.24 0.55 10.14
C LYS A 245 17.31 1.77 9.21
N LEU A 246 16.67 1.70 8.06
CA LEU A 246 16.86 2.65 6.97
C LEU A 246 16.21 4.01 7.21
N VAL A 247 15.05 4.06 7.90
CA VAL A 247 14.42 5.35 8.20
C VAL A 247 15.27 6.18 9.18
N PRO A 248 15.73 5.67 10.34
CA PRO A 248 16.65 6.42 11.19
C PRO A 248 17.95 6.82 10.50
N GLU A 249 18.48 5.97 9.60
CA GLU A 249 19.69 6.29 8.82
C GLU A 249 19.42 7.48 7.88
N ALA A 250 18.31 7.47 7.13
CA ALA A 250 17.91 8.56 6.26
C ALA A 250 17.74 9.89 7.03
N LEU A 251 17.05 9.86 8.18
CA LEU A 251 16.82 11.06 8.99
C LEU A 251 18.10 11.65 9.56
N ARG A 252 19.02 10.80 10.06
CA ARG A 252 20.36 11.24 10.49
C ARG A 252 21.17 11.79 9.32
N GLY A 253 21.09 11.13 8.15
CA GLY A 253 21.73 11.59 6.91
C GLY A 253 21.21 12.95 6.43
N LEU A 254 19.96 13.30 6.71
CA LEU A 254 19.39 14.63 6.47
C LEU A 254 19.97 15.70 7.40
N GLY A 255 20.44 15.30 8.59
CA GLY A 255 21.00 16.22 9.60
C GLY A 255 20.16 16.34 10.88
N VAL A 256 19.16 15.46 11.08
CA VAL A 256 18.40 15.41 12.34
C VAL A 256 19.29 14.97 13.48
N LYS A 257 19.61 15.87 14.43
CA LYS A 257 20.45 15.57 15.60
C LYS A 257 19.67 14.91 16.74
N HIS A 258 18.40 15.29 16.90
CA HIS A 258 17.55 14.84 18.00
C HIS A 258 16.45 13.90 17.47
N LEU A 259 16.87 12.72 17.04
CA LEU A 259 16.00 11.61 16.66
C LEU A 259 15.85 10.64 17.82
N TYR A 260 14.62 10.45 18.29
CA TYR A 260 14.23 9.54 19.36
C TYR A 260 13.39 8.41 18.78
N CYS A 261 13.90 7.18 18.86
CA CYS A 261 13.16 6.01 18.42
C CYS A 261 12.43 5.37 19.61
N VAL A 262 11.23 4.86 19.40
CA VAL A 262 10.47 4.12 20.42
C VAL A 262 11.10 2.75 20.61
N GLU A 263 11.96 2.61 21.65
CA GLU A 263 12.80 1.42 21.86
C GLU A 263 12.01 0.10 21.86
N GLN A 264 10.84 0.07 22.48
CA GLN A 264 9.99 -1.11 22.53
C GLN A 264 9.50 -1.55 21.13
N GLN A 265 9.30 -0.60 20.22
CA GLN A 265 8.82 -0.83 18.86
C GLN A 265 9.95 -0.95 17.81
N MET A 266 11.20 -0.65 18.21
CA MET A 266 12.39 -0.95 17.40
C MET A 266 12.79 -2.43 17.45
N VAL A 267 12.20 -3.21 18.35
CA VAL A 267 12.37 -4.66 18.40
C VAL A 267 11.55 -5.31 17.30
N LEU A 268 12.20 -6.03 16.40
CA LEU A 268 11.55 -6.75 15.31
C LEU A 268 10.77 -7.95 15.86
N ASP A 269 9.44 -7.91 15.73
CA ASP A 269 8.57 -8.96 16.26
C ASP A 269 7.28 -9.05 15.43
N GLY A 270 7.09 -10.19 14.77
CA GLY A 270 5.90 -10.49 13.97
C GLY A 270 4.62 -10.66 14.79
N ASN A 271 4.70 -10.68 16.13
CA ASN A 271 3.53 -10.69 17.02
C ASN A 271 3.01 -9.28 17.35
N PHE A 272 3.75 -8.23 16.99
CA PHE A 272 3.38 -6.83 17.25
C PHE A 272 2.92 -6.56 18.69
N PRO A 273 3.74 -6.88 19.72
CA PRO A 273 3.27 -6.97 21.12
C PRO A 273 2.77 -5.66 21.71
N THR A 274 3.07 -4.52 21.08
CA THR A 274 2.66 -3.19 21.56
C THR A 274 1.53 -2.56 20.74
N VAL A 275 1.06 -3.19 19.67
CA VAL A 275 0.00 -2.66 18.80
C VAL A 275 -0.90 -3.79 18.29
N ASP A 276 -2.20 -3.61 18.39
CA ASP A 276 -3.17 -4.58 17.84
C ASP A 276 -3.17 -4.59 16.31
N SER A 277 -2.96 -3.43 15.71
CA SER A 277 -2.84 -3.25 14.27
C SER A 277 -1.67 -2.30 13.97
N PRO A 278 -0.58 -2.78 13.34
CA PRO A 278 0.59 -1.98 13.01
C PRO A 278 0.35 -1.09 11.77
N ASN A 279 -0.75 -0.35 11.78
CA ASN A 279 -1.18 0.51 10.68
C ASN A 279 -1.05 1.98 11.09
N PRO A 280 -0.24 2.81 10.40
CA PRO A 280 -0.10 4.22 10.71
C PRO A 280 -1.37 5.06 10.48
N GLU A 281 -2.43 4.47 9.89
CA GLU A 281 -3.76 5.09 9.84
C GLU A 281 -4.47 5.09 11.22
N ASN A 282 -4.04 4.21 12.14
CA ASN A 282 -4.65 4.02 13.45
C ASN A 282 -3.91 4.84 14.52
N PRO A 283 -4.47 5.97 15.00
CA PRO A 283 -3.79 6.83 15.98
C PRO A 283 -3.46 6.12 17.29
N GLU A 284 -4.23 5.08 17.67
CA GLU A 284 -4.04 4.30 18.89
C GLU A 284 -2.64 3.64 18.95
N GLY A 285 -2.09 3.24 17.81
CA GLY A 285 -0.76 2.62 17.74
C GLY A 285 0.39 3.54 18.15
N PHE A 286 0.14 4.85 18.12
CA PHE A 286 1.17 5.85 18.44
C PHE A 286 1.32 6.16 19.93
N TYR A 287 0.60 5.50 20.85
CA TYR A 287 0.58 5.87 22.26
C TYR A 287 1.99 5.93 22.89
N LEU A 288 2.88 4.96 22.63
CA LEU A 288 4.25 4.98 23.14
C LEU A 288 5.08 6.11 22.51
N ALA A 289 4.84 6.38 21.24
CA ALA A 289 5.50 7.48 20.54
C ALA A 289 5.05 8.85 21.07
N ILE A 290 3.78 9.00 21.43
CA ILE A 290 3.23 10.22 22.04
C ILE A 290 3.82 10.41 23.44
N GLU A 291 3.87 9.37 24.29
CA GLU A 291 4.51 9.43 25.60
C GLU A 291 5.99 9.87 25.51
N LEU A 292 6.73 9.29 24.59
CA LEU A 292 8.12 9.65 24.34
C LEU A 292 8.24 11.09 23.84
N ALA A 293 7.36 11.49 22.90
CA ALA A 293 7.36 12.83 22.32
C ALA A 293 7.03 13.91 23.36
N ASP A 294 6.11 13.64 24.28
CA ASP A 294 5.80 14.55 25.39
C ASP A 294 6.97 14.67 26.36
N LYS A 295 7.63 13.56 26.67
CA LYS A 295 8.81 13.54 27.57
C LYS A 295 9.99 14.33 27.00
N VAL A 296 10.27 14.24 25.70
CA VAL A 296 11.43 14.91 25.09
C VAL A 296 11.07 16.28 24.50
N GLY A 297 9.80 16.64 24.43
CA GLY A 297 9.30 17.86 23.79
C GLY A 297 9.52 17.80 22.27
N ALA A 298 9.05 16.73 21.61
CA ALA A 298 9.23 16.56 20.18
C ALA A 298 8.27 17.43 19.37
N ASP A 299 8.74 17.84 18.18
CA ASP A 299 8.00 18.68 17.24
C ASP A 299 6.95 17.87 16.48
N PHE A 300 7.30 16.63 16.06
CA PHE A 300 6.36 15.72 15.41
C PHE A 300 6.80 14.26 15.55
N ILE A 301 5.91 13.34 15.17
CA ILE A 301 6.10 11.90 15.24
C ILE A 301 5.91 11.30 13.84
N LEU A 302 6.77 10.34 13.49
CA LEU A 302 6.66 9.49 12.30
C LEU A 302 6.40 8.04 12.72
N GLY A 303 5.53 7.34 11.98
CA GLY A 303 5.34 5.90 12.15
C GLY A 303 5.21 5.21 10.80
N THR A 304 5.96 4.11 10.59
CA THR A 304 5.88 3.29 9.37
C THR A 304 5.26 1.93 9.65
N ASP A 305 4.54 1.38 8.68
CA ASP A 305 3.97 0.03 8.78
C ASP A 305 5.05 -1.07 8.67
N PRO A 306 4.72 -2.35 8.94
CA PRO A 306 5.71 -3.42 9.02
C PRO A 306 6.58 -3.62 7.79
N ASP A 307 6.05 -3.46 6.58
CA ASP A 307 6.82 -3.57 5.33
C ASP A 307 7.32 -2.21 4.81
N SER A 308 7.14 -1.14 5.62
CA SER A 308 7.66 0.21 5.40
C SER A 308 7.32 0.78 4.02
N ASP A 309 6.09 0.51 3.56
CA ASP A 309 5.54 1.11 2.36
C ASP A 309 4.58 2.28 2.66
N ARG A 310 4.17 2.45 3.93
CA ARG A 310 3.31 3.54 4.41
C ARG A 310 3.96 4.29 5.56
N VAL A 311 3.69 5.61 5.63
CA VAL A 311 4.12 6.47 6.73
C VAL A 311 2.98 7.37 7.17
N GLY A 312 2.71 7.37 8.48
CA GLY A 312 1.80 8.30 9.15
C GLY A 312 2.56 9.28 10.04
N ILE A 313 1.97 10.44 10.26
CA ILE A 313 2.55 11.47 11.13
C ILE A 313 1.54 11.96 12.15
N MET A 314 2.06 12.37 13.31
CA MET A 314 1.31 13.12 14.30
C MET A 314 2.01 14.45 14.58
N VAL A 315 1.24 15.51 14.69
CA VAL A 315 1.72 16.87 14.91
C VAL A 315 1.00 17.48 16.10
N ARG A 316 1.61 18.51 16.74
CA ARG A 316 0.94 19.26 17.79
C ARG A 316 -0.02 20.29 17.21
N ASP A 317 -1.25 20.31 17.70
CA ASP A 317 -2.18 21.40 17.47
C ASP A 317 -1.82 22.64 18.34
N HIS A 318 -2.58 23.72 18.19
CA HIS A 318 -2.36 24.94 18.97
C HIS A 318 -2.62 24.78 20.48
N ALA A 319 -3.30 23.71 20.92
CA ALA A 319 -3.45 23.36 22.32
C ALA A 319 -2.26 22.50 22.84
N GLY A 320 -1.29 22.18 21.99
CA GLY A 320 -0.12 21.38 22.30
C GLY A 320 -0.39 19.86 22.31
N LYS A 321 -1.59 19.42 21.88
CA LYS A 321 -1.98 18.01 21.82
C LYS A 321 -1.53 17.41 20.48
N PHE A 322 -0.99 16.17 20.51
CA PHE A 322 -0.73 15.44 19.29
C PHE A 322 -2.03 14.99 18.61
N ILE A 323 -2.17 15.30 17.34
CA ILE A 323 -3.24 14.87 16.45
C ILE A 323 -2.67 14.14 15.24
N ALA A 324 -3.39 13.12 14.76
CA ALA A 324 -3.03 12.44 13.53
C ALA A 324 -3.31 13.34 12.32
N VAL A 325 -2.34 13.41 11.41
CA VAL A 325 -2.52 14.05 10.10
C VAL A 325 -2.86 12.93 9.10
N THR A 326 -4.00 13.06 8.43
CA THR A 326 -4.45 12.01 7.50
C THR A 326 -3.51 11.87 6.30
N GLY A 327 -3.56 10.72 5.61
CA GLY A 327 -2.77 10.53 4.39
C GLY A 327 -3.05 11.58 3.32
N ASN A 328 -4.32 12.00 3.19
CA ASN A 328 -4.71 13.12 2.33
C ASN A 328 -4.02 14.43 2.73
N GLN A 329 -4.05 14.79 3.99
CA GLN A 329 -3.44 16.02 4.52
C GLN A 329 -1.92 15.99 4.38
N THR A 330 -1.28 14.88 4.76
CA THR A 330 0.17 14.71 4.60
C THR A 330 0.58 14.78 3.13
N GLY A 331 -0.18 14.14 2.24
CA GLY A 331 0.09 14.16 0.81
C GLY A 331 -0.01 15.56 0.20
N VAL A 332 -0.99 16.36 0.61
CA VAL A 332 -1.15 17.76 0.16
C VAL A 332 -0.01 18.63 0.69
N LEU A 333 0.36 18.50 1.97
CA LEU A 333 1.50 19.20 2.56
C LEU A 333 2.79 18.88 1.81
N LEU A 334 3.06 17.59 1.60
CA LEU A 334 4.27 17.14 0.92
C LEU A 334 4.31 17.60 -0.54
N LEU A 335 3.18 17.57 -1.25
CA LEU A 335 3.09 18.00 -2.64
C LEU A 335 3.37 19.51 -2.80
N ASP A 336 2.73 20.37 -1.98
CA ASP A 336 2.96 21.82 -2.03
C ASP A 336 4.42 22.16 -1.67
N TYR A 337 4.96 21.53 -0.62
CA TYR A 337 6.36 21.66 -0.24
C TYR A 337 7.31 21.24 -1.37
N LEU A 338 7.10 20.03 -1.93
CA LEU A 338 7.98 19.44 -2.96
C LEU A 338 8.01 20.30 -4.22
N ILE A 339 6.88 20.82 -4.68
CA ILE A 339 6.80 21.73 -5.83
C ILE A 339 7.67 22.97 -5.57
N GLY A 340 7.54 23.57 -4.37
CA GLY A 340 8.36 24.71 -3.97
C GLY A 340 9.84 24.38 -3.85
N ALA A 341 10.17 23.24 -3.25
CA ALA A 341 11.55 22.79 -3.03
C ALA A 341 12.27 22.49 -4.35
N LEU A 342 11.63 21.78 -5.26
CA LEU A 342 12.17 21.49 -6.60
C LEU A 342 12.44 22.76 -7.40
N ARG A 343 11.57 23.77 -7.30
CA ARG A 343 11.78 25.08 -7.94
C ARG A 343 12.96 25.83 -7.35
N ARG A 344 13.06 25.91 -6.00
CA ARG A 344 14.19 26.55 -5.32
C ARG A 344 15.52 25.88 -5.65
N ALA A 345 15.52 24.54 -5.75
CA ALA A 345 16.70 23.75 -6.09
C ALA A 345 17.04 23.75 -7.60
N GLY A 346 16.19 24.35 -8.47
CA GLY A 346 16.36 24.27 -9.92
C GLY A 346 16.20 22.87 -10.52
N LYS A 347 15.49 21.98 -9.82
CA LYS A 347 15.28 20.57 -10.18
C LYS A 347 13.87 20.29 -10.72
N MET A 348 13.02 21.31 -10.87
CA MET A 348 11.66 21.10 -11.39
C MET A 348 11.73 20.63 -12.83
N PRO A 349 11.11 19.50 -13.19
CA PRO A 349 11.04 19.03 -14.57
C PRO A 349 10.34 20.04 -15.48
N GLU A 350 10.62 19.98 -16.78
CA GLU A 350 9.98 20.83 -17.78
C GLU A 350 8.46 20.58 -17.86
N LYS A 351 8.07 19.31 -17.75
CA LYS A 351 6.67 18.86 -17.76
C LYS A 351 6.38 18.08 -16.47
N PRO A 352 6.19 18.77 -15.33
CA PRO A 352 5.97 18.10 -14.05
C PRO A 352 4.58 17.48 -14.00
N VAL A 353 4.50 16.25 -13.50
CA VAL A 353 3.26 15.47 -13.35
C VAL A 353 3.10 15.02 -11.91
N PHE A 354 1.86 15.00 -11.45
CA PHE A 354 1.42 14.44 -10.20
C PHE A 354 0.33 13.37 -10.45
N LEU A 355 0.43 12.22 -9.78
CA LEU A 355 -0.57 11.15 -9.87
C LEU A 355 -1.27 10.94 -8.53
N LYS A 356 -2.59 10.70 -8.58
CA LYS A 356 -3.38 10.33 -7.40
C LYS A 356 -4.46 9.32 -7.73
N SER A 357 -4.97 8.62 -6.73
CA SER A 357 -6.14 7.76 -6.94
C SER A 357 -7.43 8.60 -7.09
N ILE A 358 -8.44 8.03 -7.74
CA ILE A 358 -9.78 8.66 -7.88
C ILE A 358 -10.45 8.97 -6.53
N VAL A 359 -10.02 8.30 -5.44
CA VAL A 359 -10.56 8.47 -4.08
C VAL A 359 -9.69 9.36 -3.19
N THR A 360 -8.53 9.78 -3.67
CA THR A 360 -7.64 10.74 -3.01
C THR A 360 -8.20 12.16 -3.14
N THR A 361 -7.95 13.02 -2.16
CA THR A 361 -8.51 14.37 -2.06
C THR A 361 -8.40 15.20 -3.33
N ASN A 362 -9.45 15.96 -3.65
CA ASN A 362 -9.45 16.92 -4.74
C ASN A 362 -8.58 18.17 -4.42
N MET A 363 -8.22 18.40 -3.15
CA MET A 363 -7.28 19.46 -2.76
C MET A 363 -5.91 19.24 -3.41
N ALA A 364 -5.44 17.99 -3.51
CA ALA A 364 -4.17 17.66 -4.15
C ALA A 364 -4.15 18.07 -5.64
N ARG A 365 -5.25 17.80 -6.36
CA ARG A 365 -5.42 18.29 -7.75
C ARG A 365 -5.35 19.81 -7.81
N LYS A 366 -6.06 20.47 -6.90
CA LYS A 366 -6.07 21.95 -6.82
C LYS A 366 -4.67 22.50 -6.58
N VAL A 367 -3.89 21.89 -5.68
CA VAL A 367 -2.50 22.28 -5.42
C VAL A 367 -1.64 22.10 -6.68
N ALA A 368 -1.68 20.93 -7.30
CA ALA A 368 -0.90 20.64 -8.50
C ALA A 368 -1.20 21.63 -9.64
N GLU A 369 -2.47 21.73 -10.03
CA GLU A 369 -2.90 22.57 -11.16
C GLU A 369 -2.64 24.06 -10.92
N SER A 370 -2.88 24.56 -9.67
CA SER A 370 -2.59 25.96 -9.31
C SER A 370 -1.09 26.28 -9.38
N ASN A 371 -0.25 25.26 -9.38
CA ASN A 371 1.21 25.39 -9.48
C ASN A 371 1.76 24.91 -10.83
N GLY A 372 0.92 24.75 -11.86
CA GLY A 372 1.38 24.36 -13.20
C GLY A 372 1.93 22.94 -13.30
N VAL A 373 1.49 22.03 -12.39
CA VAL A 373 1.80 20.61 -12.40
C VAL A 373 0.59 19.86 -12.95
N ALA A 374 0.76 19.07 -14.00
CA ALA A 374 -0.31 18.26 -14.56
C ALA A 374 -0.74 17.18 -13.55
N CYS A 375 -2.04 16.96 -13.40
CA CYS A 375 -2.60 15.99 -12.45
C CYS A 375 -3.43 14.94 -13.16
N TYR A 376 -3.06 13.65 -12.99
CA TYR A 376 -3.84 12.53 -13.51
C TYR A 376 -4.39 11.68 -12.36
N ASP A 377 -5.64 11.22 -12.56
CA ASP A 377 -6.26 10.23 -11.67
C ASP A 377 -5.95 8.82 -12.18
N THR A 378 -5.79 7.88 -11.24
CA THR A 378 -5.71 6.44 -11.51
C THR A 378 -6.72 5.70 -10.66
N PHE A 379 -6.95 4.41 -10.94
CA PHE A 379 -7.64 3.57 -9.97
C PHE A 379 -6.82 3.40 -8.69
N THR A 380 -7.49 2.95 -7.63
CA THR A 380 -6.85 2.64 -6.36
C THR A 380 -5.89 1.46 -6.50
N GLY A 381 -4.67 1.63 -6.03
CA GLY A 381 -3.58 0.66 -6.10
C GLY A 381 -2.37 1.21 -6.85
N PHE A 382 -1.20 1.17 -6.21
CA PHE A 382 0.04 1.76 -6.75
C PHE A 382 0.47 1.17 -8.09
N LYS A 383 0.05 -0.04 -8.43
CA LYS A 383 0.29 -0.64 -9.75
C LYS A 383 -0.23 0.25 -10.90
N PHE A 384 -1.42 0.86 -10.72
CA PHE A 384 -1.99 1.76 -11.72
C PHE A 384 -1.23 3.10 -11.82
N MET A 385 -0.69 3.57 -10.68
CA MET A 385 0.17 4.76 -10.68
C MET A 385 1.53 4.46 -11.32
N ALA A 386 2.10 3.28 -11.06
CA ALA A 386 3.35 2.84 -11.67
C ALA A 386 3.19 2.65 -13.19
N GLU A 387 2.09 2.03 -13.64
CA GLU A 387 1.74 1.87 -15.05
C GLU A 387 1.60 3.25 -15.73
N LYS A 388 0.79 4.16 -15.17
CA LYS A 388 0.60 5.51 -15.71
C LYS A 388 1.90 6.31 -15.74
N LYS A 389 2.75 6.17 -14.70
CA LYS A 389 4.09 6.76 -14.68
C LYS A 389 4.95 6.25 -15.84
N GLY A 390 4.98 4.94 -16.05
CA GLY A 390 5.73 4.32 -17.15
C GLY A 390 5.22 4.76 -18.53
N GLU A 391 3.90 4.87 -18.72
CA GLU A 391 3.29 5.38 -19.95
C GLU A 391 3.73 6.82 -20.26
N LEU A 392 3.60 7.72 -19.26
CA LEU A 392 3.94 9.14 -19.43
C LEU A 392 5.43 9.36 -19.71
N GLU A 393 6.30 8.64 -19.00
CA GLU A 393 7.75 8.71 -19.16
C GLU A 393 8.19 8.17 -20.54
N SER A 394 7.68 7.01 -20.95
CA SER A 394 8.03 6.40 -22.25
C SER A 394 7.51 7.20 -23.44
N ALA A 395 6.37 7.88 -23.29
CA ALA A 395 5.80 8.76 -24.31
C ALA A 395 6.41 10.17 -24.31
N GLY A 396 7.31 10.52 -23.37
CA GLY A 396 7.85 11.87 -23.21
C GLY A 396 6.80 12.92 -22.86
N GLN A 397 5.69 12.50 -22.24
CA GLN A 397 4.55 13.36 -21.91
C GLN A 397 4.70 14.06 -20.55
N GLY A 398 5.67 13.65 -19.73
CA GLY A 398 6.01 14.31 -18.48
C GLY A 398 6.80 13.44 -17.53
N GLU A 399 7.30 14.06 -16.46
CA GLU A 399 8.02 13.41 -15.38
C GLU A 399 7.20 13.49 -14.09
N VAL A 400 6.92 12.32 -13.49
CA VAL A 400 6.12 12.24 -12.27
C VAL A 400 6.97 12.60 -11.06
N ILE A 401 6.70 13.74 -10.47
CA ILE A 401 7.40 14.24 -9.28
C ILE A 401 6.93 13.56 -7.99
N MET A 402 5.66 13.16 -7.92
CA MET A 402 5.05 12.49 -6.78
C MET A 402 3.80 11.74 -7.20
N SER A 403 3.55 10.60 -6.56
CA SER A 403 2.27 9.90 -6.58
C SER A 403 1.87 9.55 -5.15
N TYR A 404 0.58 9.64 -4.79
CA TYR A 404 0.14 9.15 -3.47
C TYR A 404 -1.32 8.71 -3.43
N GLU A 405 -1.61 7.87 -2.44
CA GLU A 405 -2.96 7.46 -2.04
C GLU A 405 -3.30 7.99 -0.64
N GLU A 406 -4.59 8.20 -0.41
CA GLU A 406 -5.14 8.61 0.88
C GLU A 406 -4.77 7.66 2.03
N SER A 407 -4.43 6.42 1.70
CA SER A 407 -4.05 5.36 2.64
C SER A 407 -2.56 5.40 3.04
N TYR A 408 -1.99 6.60 3.13
CA TYR A 408 -0.63 6.86 3.67
C TYR A 408 0.53 6.30 2.84
N GLY A 409 0.29 5.94 1.59
CA GLY A 409 1.31 5.50 0.65
C GLY A 409 1.75 6.61 -0.29
N TYR A 410 3.06 6.79 -0.45
CA TYR A 410 3.67 7.82 -1.30
C TYR A 410 4.76 7.18 -2.16
N MET A 411 4.84 7.56 -3.43
CA MET A 411 5.92 7.17 -4.34
C MET A 411 6.61 8.43 -4.86
N LEU A 412 7.92 8.51 -4.65
CA LEU A 412 8.78 9.64 -4.96
C LEU A 412 10.02 9.13 -5.70
N GLY A 413 10.53 9.93 -6.61
CA GLY A 413 11.70 9.54 -7.43
C GLY A 413 11.38 8.52 -8.53
N ASN A 414 12.47 8.03 -9.16
CA ASN A 414 12.40 7.16 -10.34
C ASN A 414 12.99 5.76 -10.12
N TYR A 415 13.55 5.49 -8.95
CA TYR A 415 14.25 4.25 -8.66
C TYR A 415 13.34 3.12 -8.12
N VAL A 416 12.12 3.46 -7.68
CA VAL A 416 11.07 2.52 -7.24
C VAL A 416 9.80 2.66 -8.07
N ARG A 417 8.93 1.63 -8.03
CA ARG A 417 7.61 1.59 -8.68
C ARG A 417 6.50 1.14 -7.73
N ASP A 418 6.73 1.28 -6.44
CA ASP A 418 5.74 1.10 -5.38
C ASP A 418 5.91 2.20 -4.33
N LYS A 419 5.05 2.20 -3.32
CA LYS A 419 5.11 3.09 -2.15
C LYS A 419 6.45 2.96 -1.45
N ASP A 420 7.01 4.09 -1.03
CA ASP A 420 8.29 4.17 -0.33
C ASP A 420 8.18 5.04 0.92
N ALA A 421 8.01 4.38 2.08
CA ALA A 421 7.96 5.09 3.35
C ALA A 421 9.33 5.57 3.83
N VAL A 422 10.44 5.03 3.32
CA VAL A 422 11.79 5.51 3.68
C VAL A 422 12.00 6.91 3.09
N THR A 423 11.79 7.07 1.80
CA THR A 423 11.90 8.37 1.12
C THR A 423 10.81 9.33 1.57
N ALA A 424 9.58 8.85 1.77
CA ALA A 424 8.51 9.70 2.27
C ALA A 424 8.82 10.23 3.68
N SER A 425 9.33 9.39 4.59
CA SER A 425 9.79 9.83 5.92
C SER A 425 10.89 10.87 5.85
N LEU A 426 11.87 10.68 4.95
CA LEU A 426 12.94 11.64 4.69
C LEU A 426 12.39 13.00 4.26
N LEU A 427 11.55 13.02 3.22
CA LEU A 427 11.04 14.28 2.65
C LEU A 427 9.98 14.96 3.53
N ILE A 428 9.18 14.19 4.28
CA ILE A 428 8.28 14.75 5.30
C ILE A 428 9.10 15.43 6.41
N THR A 429 10.23 14.83 6.82
CA THR A 429 11.11 15.41 7.83
C THR A 429 11.82 16.67 7.29
N GLU A 430 12.27 16.64 6.02
CA GLU A 430 12.82 17.82 5.34
C GLU A 430 11.79 18.95 5.30
N MET A 431 10.56 18.66 4.91
CA MET A 431 9.44 19.60 4.91
C MET A 431 9.20 20.18 6.31
N ALA A 432 9.15 19.33 7.34
CA ALA A 432 8.95 19.80 8.71
C ALA A 432 10.09 20.72 9.19
N GLY A 433 11.33 20.38 8.88
CA GLY A 433 12.50 21.23 9.16
C GLY A 433 12.47 22.56 8.40
N TRP A 434 11.99 22.55 7.16
CA TRP A 434 11.83 23.78 6.36
C TRP A 434 10.79 24.71 6.96
N TYR A 435 9.64 24.20 7.40
CA TYR A 435 8.62 25.01 8.09
C TYR A 435 9.12 25.50 9.46
N ALA A 436 9.78 24.64 10.23
CA ALA A 436 10.37 24.99 11.52
C ALA A 436 11.40 26.11 11.41
N ALA A 437 12.22 26.12 10.35
CA ALA A 437 13.18 27.21 10.07
C ALA A 437 12.52 28.55 9.79
N GLN A 438 11.21 28.55 9.49
CA GLN A 438 10.39 29.75 9.32
C GLN A 438 9.52 30.05 10.54
N GLY A 439 9.69 29.33 11.65
CA GLY A 439 8.90 29.48 12.87
C GLY A 439 7.48 28.92 12.77
N MET A 440 7.23 27.98 11.84
CA MET A 440 5.93 27.34 11.62
C MET A 440 5.98 25.86 11.97
N THR A 441 4.88 25.35 12.51
CA THR A 441 4.65 23.91 12.65
C THR A 441 4.01 23.32 11.37
N LEU A 442 4.00 21.99 11.24
CA LEU A 442 3.24 21.33 10.16
C LEU A 442 1.72 21.58 10.29
N TYR A 443 1.22 21.80 11.51
CA TYR A 443 -0.19 22.16 11.74
C TYR A 443 -0.50 23.56 11.19
N ASP A 444 0.38 24.55 11.42
CA ASP A 444 0.25 25.89 10.85
C ASP A 444 0.31 25.86 9.32
N ALA A 445 1.22 25.05 8.78
CA ALA A 445 1.34 24.83 7.34
C ALA A 445 0.04 24.28 6.74
N LEU A 446 -0.57 23.27 7.38
CA LEU A 446 -1.85 22.70 6.94
C LEU A 446 -2.97 23.74 6.94
N LEU A 447 -3.09 24.55 8.00
CA LEU A 447 -4.08 25.64 8.08
C LEU A 447 -3.85 26.68 6.98
N THR A 448 -2.58 26.99 6.68
CA THR A 448 -2.21 27.89 5.58
C THR A 448 -2.65 27.35 4.22
N LEU A 449 -2.48 26.03 3.99
CA LEU A 449 -2.94 25.40 2.74
C LEU A 449 -4.47 25.40 2.64
N TYR A 450 -5.20 25.18 3.73
CA TYR A 450 -6.65 25.30 3.74
C TYR A 450 -7.10 26.73 3.40
N ALA A 451 -6.47 27.73 3.99
CA ALA A 451 -6.77 29.13 3.68
C ALA A 451 -6.48 29.48 2.21
N LYS A 452 -5.43 28.89 1.62
CA LYS A 452 -5.00 29.16 0.24
C LYS A 452 -5.84 28.44 -0.81
N TYR A 453 -6.18 27.16 -0.58
CA TYR A 453 -6.76 26.29 -1.60
C TYR A 453 -8.22 25.91 -1.34
N GLY A 454 -8.73 26.11 -0.12
CA GLY A 454 -10.07 25.75 0.31
C GLY A 454 -10.09 24.70 1.43
N TRP A 455 -11.18 24.65 2.20
CA TRP A 455 -11.38 23.73 3.32
C TRP A 455 -11.92 22.39 2.82
N TYR A 456 -11.03 21.57 2.28
CA TYR A 456 -11.37 20.21 1.87
C TYR A 456 -11.50 19.28 3.08
N GLY A 457 -12.36 18.27 2.95
CA GLY A 457 -12.56 17.26 3.95
C GLY A 457 -12.90 15.92 3.31
N GLU A 458 -12.37 14.86 3.87
CA GLU A 458 -12.55 13.50 3.38
C GLU A 458 -13.00 12.56 4.49
N LYS A 459 -13.87 11.62 4.16
CA LYS A 459 -14.26 10.54 5.05
C LYS A 459 -14.58 9.28 4.27
N THR A 460 -14.07 8.14 4.76
CA THR A 460 -14.37 6.83 4.20
C THR A 460 -15.28 6.06 5.15
N HIS A 461 -16.36 5.52 4.62
CA HIS A 461 -17.26 4.61 5.33
C HIS A 461 -17.10 3.20 4.80
N ASN A 462 -17.02 2.22 5.71
CA ASN A 462 -17.02 0.81 5.39
C ASN A 462 -18.41 0.24 5.71
N LEU A 463 -19.23 -0.01 4.69
CA LEU A 463 -20.52 -0.67 4.82
C LEU A 463 -20.29 -2.18 4.79
N VAL A 464 -20.18 -2.80 5.95
CA VAL A 464 -19.99 -4.25 6.09
C VAL A 464 -21.34 -4.93 5.96
N MET A 465 -21.43 -5.97 5.14
CA MET A 465 -22.63 -6.78 4.90
C MET A 465 -22.41 -8.17 5.46
N PRO A 466 -22.65 -8.40 6.77
CA PRO A 466 -22.36 -9.67 7.40
C PRO A 466 -23.34 -10.76 6.95
N GLY A 467 -22.88 -12.01 7.01
CA GLY A 467 -23.66 -13.19 6.68
C GLY A 467 -23.29 -13.80 5.33
N VAL A 468 -23.81 -15.03 5.10
CA VAL A 468 -23.53 -15.81 3.88
C VAL A 468 -24.07 -15.13 2.60
N ASP A 469 -25.05 -14.26 2.73
CA ASP A 469 -25.67 -13.45 1.66
C ASP A 469 -25.02 -12.06 1.49
N GLY A 470 -23.92 -11.78 2.21
CA GLY A 470 -23.25 -10.48 2.19
C GLY A 470 -22.80 -10.04 0.80
N LEU A 471 -22.23 -10.96 0.01
CA LEU A 471 -21.81 -10.69 -1.37
C LEU A 471 -23.00 -10.39 -2.28
N GLU A 472 -24.12 -11.10 -2.10
CA GLU A 472 -25.35 -10.86 -2.87
C GLU A 472 -25.94 -9.49 -2.54
N LYS A 473 -25.99 -9.11 -1.26
CA LYS A 473 -26.45 -7.79 -0.81
C LYS A 473 -25.56 -6.67 -1.38
N MET A 474 -24.25 -6.87 -1.38
CA MET A 474 -23.30 -5.94 -1.99
C MET A 474 -23.56 -5.77 -3.49
N ALA A 475 -23.73 -6.87 -4.23
CA ALA A 475 -24.02 -6.85 -5.66
C ALA A 475 -25.38 -6.18 -5.95
N ALA A 476 -26.41 -6.46 -5.13
CA ALA A 476 -27.73 -5.86 -5.24
C ALA A 476 -27.69 -4.33 -5.02
N LEU A 477 -26.93 -3.85 -4.02
CA LEU A 477 -26.75 -2.41 -3.78
C LEU A 477 -26.07 -1.73 -4.97
N MET A 478 -24.98 -2.30 -5.49
CA MET A 478 -24.29 -1.74 -6.66
C MET A 478 -25.20 -1.73 -7.90
N LYS A 479 -25.97 -2.78 -8.12
CA LYS A 479 -26.96 -2.87 -9.20
C LYS A 479 -28.05 -1.79 -9.04
N ARG A 480 -28.59 -1.61 -7.85
CA ARG A 480 -29.61 -0.57 -7.55
C ARG A 480 -29.06 0.82 -7.86
N LEU A 481 -27.84 1.14 -7.41
CA LEU A 481 -27.21 2.44 -7.64
C LEU A 481 -26.93 2.72 -9.12
N ARG A 482 -26.74 1.69 -9.95
CA ARG A 482 -26.60 1.81 -11.41
C ARG A 482 -27.93 1.99 -12.12
N GLN A 483 -28.92 1.17 -11.77
CA GLN A 483 -30.23 1.16 -12.46
C GLN A 483 -31.11 2.34 -12.05
N THR A 484 -31.04 2.74 -10.79
CA THR A 484 -31.81 3.85 -10.22
C THR A 484 -30.85 4.78 -9.46
N PRO A 485 -29.97 5.49 -10.18
CA PRO A 485 -28.99 6.37 -9.54
C PRO A 485 -29.68 7.52 -8.83
N PRO A 486 -29.18 7.95 -7.67
CA PRO A 486 -29.71 9.11 -6.98
C PRO A 486 -29.48 10.37 -7.82
N THR A 487 -30.53 11.15 -8.05
CA THR A 487 -30.47 12.48 -8.66
C THR A 487 -30.08 13.55 -7.66
N GLU A 488 -30.33 13.27 -6.38
CA GLU A 488 -29.95 14.10 -5.23
C GLU A 488 -29.34 13.22 -4.13
N ILE A 489 -28.33 13.76 -3.46
CA ILE A 489 -27.69 13.15 -2.30
C ILE A 489 -27.72 14.15 -1.16
N ALA A 490 -28.38 13.80 -0.07
CA ALA A 490 -28.60 14.67 1.10
C ALA A 490 -29.16 16.06 0.74
N GLY A 491 -30.10 16.10 -0.23
CA GLY A 491 -30.77 17.33 -0.70
C GLY A 491 -29.93 18.18 -1.67
N ILE A 492 -28.78 17.68 -2.12
CA ILE A 492 -27.94 18.34 -3.12
C ILE A 492 -27.98 17.55 -4.44
N THR A 493 -28.27 18.24 -5.54
CA THR A 493 -28.33 17.62 -6.86
C THR A 493 -26.97 17.04 -7.27
N ALA A 494 -27.02 15.92 -8.00
CA ALA A 494 -25.85 15.27 -8.59
C ALA A 494 -25.86 15.49 -10.12
N PRO A 495 -25.33 16.61 -10.63
CA PRO A 495 -25.36 16.93 -12.04
C PRO A 495 -24.53 15.98 -12.91
N VAL A 496 -23.52 15.33 -12.34
CA VAL A 496 -22.67 14.40 -13.08
C VAL A 496 -22.57 13.06 -12.34
N ARG A 497 -22.78 11.99 -13.09
CA ARG A 497 -22.59 10.61 -12.66
C ARG A 497 -21.57 9.93 -13.54
N LYS A 498 -20.62 9.18 -12.94
CA LYS A 498 -19.62 8.38 -13.64
C LYS A 498 -19.72 6.92 -13.23
N ASP A 499 -19.76 6.02 -14.21
CA ASP A 499 -19.60 4.58 -13.98
C ASP A 499 -18.29 4.13 -14.61
N TYR A 500 -17.35 3.73 -13.77
CA TYR A 500 -16.04 3.27 -14.22
C TYR A 500 -16.05 1.82 -14.73
N ALA A 501 -17.15 1.07 -14.55
CA ALA A 501 -17.25 -0.29 -15.08
C ALA A 501 -17.36 -0.27 -16.61
N ASP A 502 -18.17 0.62 -17.15
CA ASP A 502 -18.37 0.79 -18.60
C ASP A 502 -17.65 2.03 -19.19
N GLY A 503 -17.01 2.85 -18.35
CA GLY A 503 -16.27 4.01 -18.79
C GLY A 503 -17.14 5.17 -19.26
N THR A 504 -18.30 5.39 -18.63
CA THR A 504 -19.24 6.45 -19.03
C THR A 504 -19.39 7.55 -17.98
N ALA A 505 -19.45 8.80 -18.45
CA ALA A 505 -19.88 9.94 -17.67
C ALA A 505 -21.21 10.47 -18.23
N VAL A 506 -22.18 10.69 -17.35
CA VAL A 506 -23.53 11.14 -17.72
C VAL A 506 -23.77 12.51 -17.12
N ASP A 507 -24.12 13.48 -17.97
CA ASP A 507 -24.74 14.74 -17.55
C ASP A 507 -26.20 14.47 -17.20
N CYS A 508 -26.56 14.58 -15.92
CA CYS A 508 -27.89 14.19 -15.44
C CYS A 508 -29.01 15.18 -15.87
N ALA A 509 -28.68 16.41 -16.27
CA ALA A 509 -29.63 17.40 -16.71
C ALA A 509 -30.02 17.17 -18.18
N THR A 510 -29.08 16.80 -19.03
CA THR A 510 -29.28 16.63 -20.48
C THR A 510 -29.41 15.18 -20.91
N GLY A 511 -28.96 14.23 -20.07
CA GLY A 511 -28.84 12.81 -20.42
C GLY A 511 -27.65 12.52 -21.37
N ALA A 512 -26.81 13.49 -21.67
CA ALA A 512 -25.64 13.31 -22.52
C ALA A 512 -24.64 12.36 -21.90
N VAL A 513 -24.16 11.39 -22.68
CA VAL A 513 -23.16 10.38 -22.27
C VAL A 513 -21.85 10.66 -22.97
N THR A 514 -20.76 10.74 -22.21
CA THR A 514 -19.40 10.91 -22.73
C THR A 514 -18.51 9.75 -22.28
N PRO A 515 -17.64 9.21 -23.16
CA PRO A 515 -16.69 8.17 -22.77
C PRO A 515 -15.59 8.74 -21.85
N MET A 516 -15.09 7.90 -20.94
CA MET A 516 -13.97 8.20 -20.05
C MET A 516 -12.75 7.34 -20.41
N GLU A 517 -11.54 7.90 -20.22
CA GLU A 517 -10.29 7.16 -20.39
C GLU A 517 -10.18 6.02 -19.34
N LEU A 518 -10.49 6.33 -18.06
CA LEU A 518 -10.49 5.33 -17.00
C LEU A 518 -11.76 4.48 -17.02
N HIS A 519 -11.61 3.18 -17.23
CA HIS A 519 -12.72 2.21 -17.26
C HIS A 519 -12.27 0.80 -16.81
N GLY A 520 -13.23 -0.11 -16.63
CA GLY A 520 -12.96 -1.51 -16.25
C GLY A 520 -12.86 -1.75 -14.74
N SER A 521 -13.28 -0.79 -13.90
CA SER A 521 -13.33 -0.95 -12.44
C SER A 521 -14.74 -0.74 -11.91
N ASN A 522 -15.16 -1.61 -10.99
CA ASN A 522 -16.50 -1.55 -10.38
C ASN A 522 -16.62 -0.38 -9.39
N VAL A 523 -16.62 0.86 -9.86
CA VAL A 523 -16.72 2.07 -9.06
C VAL A 523 -17.79 2.99 -9.65
N LEU A 524 -18.62 3.56 -8.79
CA LEU A 524 -19.57 4.65 -9.13
C LEU A 524 -19.08 5.95 -8.50
N ARG A 525 -19.23 7.06 -9.22
CA ARG A 525 -18.90 8.40 -8.74
C ARG A 525 -20.04 9.37 -9.03
N TYR A 526 -20.41 10.13 -8.02
CA TYR A 526 -21.40 11.21 -8.09
C TYR A 526 -20.71 12.54 -7.79
N GLU A 527 -20.77 13.49 -8.71
CA GLU A 527 -20.27 14.84 -8.52
C GLU A 527 -21.48 15.75 -8.21
N LEU A 528 -21.44 16.38 -7.04
CA LEU A 528 -22.57 17.15 -6.53
C LEU A 528 -22.42 18.64 -6.84
N ALA A 529 -23.54 19.37 -6.85
CA ALA A 529 -23.57 20.79 -7.20
C ALA A 529 -22.79 21.70 -6.22
N ASP A 530 -22.54 21.25 -4.98
CA ASP A 530 -21.73 21.95 -3.99
C ASP A 530 -20.22 21.60 -4.07
N GLY A 531 -19.79 20.89 -5.12
CA GLY A 531 -18.40 20.45 -5.31
C GLY A 531 -18.01 19.18 -4.57
N THR A 532 -18.94 18.59 -3.80
CA THR A 532 -18.70 17.30 -3.13
C THR A 532 -18.69 16.17 -4.17
N THR A 533 -17.81 15.22 -3.96
CA THR A 533 -17.75 13.97 -4.73
C THR A 533 -17.99 12.79 -3.79
N ILE A 534 -18.89 11.88 -4.21
CA ILE A 534 -19.12 10.62 -3.50
C ILE A 534 -18.77 9.46 -4.43
N LEU A 535 -17.89 8.56 -3.94
CA LEU A 535 -17.53 7.35 -4.68
C LEU A 535 -18.01 6.11 -3.91
N VAL A 536 -18.52 5.13 -4.63
CA VAL A 536 -18.99 3.86 -4.09
C VAL A 536 -18.23 2.73 -4.75
N ARG A 537 -17.51 1.95 -3.96
CA ARG A 537 -16.63 0.88 -4.45
C ARG A 537 -16.81 -0.39 -3.60
N PRO A 538 -17.24 -1.51 -4.18
CA PRO A 538 -17.26 -2.78 -3.48
C PRO A 538 -15.84 -3.31 -3.28
N SER A 539 -15.63 -4.05 -2.18
CA SER A 539 -14.40 -4.82 -1.99
C SER A 539 -14.39 -6.02 -2.93
N GLY A 540 -13.23 -6.37 -3.47
CA GLY A 540 -13.07 -7.59 -4.26
C GLY A 540 -12.93 -8.87 -3.43
N THR A 541 -12.61 -8.75 -2.13
CA THR A 541 -12.23 -9.89 -1.27
C THR A 541 -13.11 -10.05 -0.03
N GLU A 542 -13.93 -9.06 0.31
CA GLU A 542 -14.73 -9.06 1.54
C GLU A 542 -16.13 -8.52 1.26
N PRO A 543 -17.17 -8.97 1.95
CA PRO A 543 -18.54 -8.49 1.78
C PRO A 543 -18.71 -7.10 2.41
N LYS A 544 -18.04 -6.11 1.83
CA LYS A 544 -18.11 -4.70 2.24
C LYS A 544 -18.05 -3.75 1.05
N ILE A 545 -18.71 -2.62 1.17
CA ILE A 545 -18.62 -1.49 0.24
C ILE A 545 -17.93 -0.33 0.94
N LYS A 546 -16.93 0.25 0.30
CA LYS A 546 -16.33 1.51 0.72
C LYS A 546 -17.07 2.66 0.04
N VAL A 547 -17.51 3.64 0.83
CA VAL A 547 -18.06 4.89 0.34
C VAL A 547 -17.15 6.02 0.76
N TYR A 548 -16.61 6.72 -0.23
CA TYR A 548 -15.71 7.86 -0.02
C TYR A 548 -16.49 9.16 -0.19
N ILE A 549 -16.38 10.06 0.77
CA ILE A 549 -16.91 11.41 0.74
C ILE A 549 -15.71 12.34 0.59
N LEU A 550 -15.67 13.12 -0.49
CA LEU A 550 -14.68 14.16 -0.73
C LEU A 550 -15.43 15.49 -0.84
N THR A 551 -15.38 16.31 0.18
CA THR A 551 -16.19 17.55 0.24
C THR A 551 -15.32 18.81 0.34
N LEU A 552 -15.95 19.96 0.18
CA LEU A 552 -15.35 21.29 0.30
C LEU A 552 -16.30 22.18 1.10
N GLY A 553 -15.76 22.97 2.01
CA GLY A 553 -16.48 24.03 2.72
C GLY A 553 -15.79 25.40 2.52
N LYS A 554 -16.49 26.48 2.81
CA LYS A 554 -15.90 27.83 2.86
C LYS A 554 -14.98 28.02 4.07
N ASP A 555 -15.22 27.23 5.13
CA ASP A 555 -14.46 27.20 6.37
C ASP A 555 -14.51 25.79 7.00
N ALA A 556 -13.82 25.59 8.12
CA ALA A 556 -13.76 24.31 8.82
C ALA A 556 -15.15 23.84 9.29
N ALA A 557 -16.02 24.76 9.77
CA ALA A 557 -17.33 24.43 10.29
C ALA A 557 -18.25 23.91 9.18
N GLU A 558 -18.24 24.52 8.00
CA GLU A 558 -19.01 24.06 6.86
C GLU A 558 -18.49 22.73 6.30
N ARG A 559 -17.18 22.55 6.20
CA ARG A 559 -16.56 21.28 5.86
C ARG A 559 -17.04 20.16 6.76
N ASP A 560 -17.02 20.36 8.08
CA ASP A 560 -17.40 19.35 9.06
C ASP A 560 -18.90 19.07 9.02
N ALA A 561 -19.73 20.12 8.83
CA ALA A 561 -21.17 19.97 8.61
C ALA A 561 -21.48 19.17 7.33
N ASN A 562 -20.75 19.40 6.24
CA ASN A 562 -20.87 18.64 5.00
C ASN A 562 -20.48 17.17 5.21
N LEU A 563 -19.37 16.89 5.88
CA LEU A 563 -18.97 15.51 6.23
C LEU A 563 -20.04 14.80 7.05
N ALA A 564 -20.64 15.45 8.04
CA ALA A 564 -21.72 14.90 8.86
C ALA A 564 -22.98 14.62 8.02
N LYS A 565 -23.40 15.60 7.21
CA LYS A 565 -24.56 15.51 6.31
C LYS A 565 -24.46 14.31 5.35
N TYR A 566 -23.33 14.16 4.65
CA TYR A 566 -23.13 13.07 3.71
C TYR A 566 -22.90 11.73 4.40
N SER A 567 -22.27 11.71 5.58
CA SER A 567 -22.16 10.49 6.40
C SER A 567 -23.55 9.94 6.78
N ALA A 568 -24.46 10.80 7.18
CA ALA A 568 -25.84 10.39 7.48
C ALA A 568 -26.56 9.78 6.26
N TRP A 569 -26.33 10.32 5.05
CA TRP A 569 -26.86 9.72 3.83
C TRP A 569 -26.25 8.34 3.56
N VAL A 570 -24.95 8.17 3.72
CA VAL A 570 -24.27 6.86 3.52
C VAL A 570 -24.89 5.78 4.40
N GLU A 571 -25.25 6.10 5.64
CA GLU A 571 -25.90 5.17 6.57
C GLU A 571 -27.29 4.71 6.09
N THR A 572 -27.93 5.43 5.17
CA THR A 572 -29.21 5.02 4.56
C THR A 572 -29.07 3.95 3.50
N LEU A 573 -27.87 3.74 2.95
CA LEU A 573 -27.64 2.84 1.82
C LEU A 573 -27.88 1.36 2.17
N THR A 574 -27.73 1.00 3.44
CA THR A 574 -27.91 -0.37 3.96
C THR A 574 -29.25 -0.59 4.65
N LYS A 575 -30.08 0.44 4.72
CA LYS A 575 -31.46 0.37 5.22
C LYS A 575 -32.41 0.15 4.03
#